data_0b1c8f5ef881e0f89bb47ccef72573d7
#
_entry.id   0b1c8f5ef881e0f89bb47ccef72573d7
#
_cell.length_a   1.000
_cell.length_b   1.000
_cell.length_c   1.000
_cell.angle_alpha   90.00
_cell.angle_beta   90.00
_cell.angle_gamma   90.00
#
_symmetry.space_group_name_H-M   'P 1'
#
loop_
_entity.id
_entity.type
_entity.pdbx_description
1 polymer ?
#
loop_
_entity_poly.entity_id
_entity_poly.type
_entity_poly.pdbx_seq_one_letter_code
_entity_poly.pdbx_strand_id
1 'polypeptide(L)'
;IKLLWTEEYTRFEGKYYSLDNAYCNPKPVQDPMPLMIAGGGEKRTLRTAARNGDMTNYSAWTGTPEAFKAKTEILLKHCEKENRDPDEIIKTWAAFVFIDESMEKATEKMNKRFEGITWTKPGKGLLGTPESIRQDIYKYMDAGVDLFILSFLGGEWNKEATLFKEEVISN
;
A
#
# COMPACT_ATOMS: atom_id res chain seq x y z
N ILE A 1 1.63 -13.36 15.78
CA ILE A 1 2.58 -12.24 15.59
C ILE A 1 2.42 -11.23 16.73
N LYS A 2 1.20 -10.72 17.03
CA LYS A 2 1.01 -9.71 18.09
C LYS A 2 1.58 -10.17 19.44
N LEU A 3 1.38 -11.42 19.84
CA LEU A 3 1.98 -11.96 21.07
C LEU A 3 3.53 -11.87 21.08
N LEU A 4 4.18 -12.13 19.95
CA LEU A 4 5.64 -11.99 19.85
C LEU A 4 6.13 -10.54 20.05
N TRP A 5 5.29 -9.56 19.78
CA TRP A 5 5.62 -8.15 19.99
C TRP A 5 5.43 -7.69 21.42
N THR A 6 4.47 -8.27 22.16
CA THR A 6 4.05 -7.82 23.50
C THR A 6 4.59 -8.66 24.64
N GLU A 7 4.78 -9.97 24.44
CA GLU A 7 5.25 -10.89 25.48
C GLU A 7 6.77 -11.08 25.44
N GLU A 8 7.41 -11.20 26.56
CA GLU A 8 8.84 -11.52 26.64
C GLU A 8 9.12 -12.87 25.98
N TYR A 9 8.36 -13.89 26.39
CA TYR A 9 8.38 -15.21 25.80
C TYR A 9 6.97 -15.64 25.44
N THR A 10 6.76 -16.00 24.19
CA THR A 10 5.45 -16.33 23.65
C THR A 10 5.24 -17.84 23.59
N ARG A 11 4.09 -18.28 24.09
CA ARG A 11 3.52 -19.61 23.84
C ARG A 11 2.23 -19.47 23.05
N PHE A 12 2.14 -20.25 22.00
CA PHE A 12 0.94 -20.26 21.14
C PHE A 12 0.74 -21.65 20.57
N GLU A 13 -0.46 -22.18 20.71
CA GLU A 13 -0.85 -23.43 20.09
C GLU A 13 -2.01 -23.20 19.13
N GLY A 14 -1.75 -23.41 17.84
CA GLY A 14 -2.72 -23.23 16.77
C GLY A 14 -2.79 -24.48 15.88
N LYS A 15 -3.80 -24.52 15.01
CA LYS A 15 -4.02 -25.67 14.13
C LYS A 15 -2.83 -25.99 13.21
N TYR A 16 -2.07 -25.01 12.79
CA TYR A 16 -0.98 -25.16 11.79
C TYR A 16 0.39 -24.73 12.32
N TYR A 17 0.42 -23.91 13.35
CA TYR A 17 1.64 -23.37 13.93
C TYR A 17 1.56 -23.40 15.44
N SER A 18 2.64 -23.80 16.07
CA SER A 18 2.83 -23.69 17.51
C SER A 18 4.11 -22.95 17.82
N LEU A 19 4.13 -22.24 18.93
CA LEU A 19 5.31 -21.57 19.48
C LEU A 19 5.46 -22.04 20.92
N ASP A 20 6.65 -22.46 21.29
CA ASP A 20 7.01 -22.76 22.66
C ASP A 20 8.22 -21.92 23.04
N ASN A 21 8.03 -21.05 24.04
CA ASN A 21 9.06 -20.16 24.56
C ASN A 21 9.77 -19.32 23.49
N ALA A 22 9.02 -18.91 22.45
CA ALA A 22 9.53 -18.10 21.37
C ALA A 22 9.67 -16.63 21.78
N TYR A 23 10.73 -15.96 21.32
CA TYR A 23 10.93 -14.54 21.58
C TYR A 23 11.24 -13.77 20.29
N CYS A 24 10.98 -12.46 20.33
CA CYS A 24 11.27 -11.53 19.24
C CYS A 24 11.94 -10.28 19.83
N ASN A 25 13.16 -10.00 19.42
CA ASN A 25 13.91 -8.81 19.85
C ASN A 25 14.59 -8.15 18.64
N PRO A 26 14.71 -6.80 18.65
CA PRO A 26 14.15 -5.90 19.64
C PRO A 26 12.61 -5.88 19.59
N LYS A 27 11.99 -5.55 20.72
CA LYS A 27 10.54 -5.30 20.75
C LYS A 27 10.19 -4.03 19.98
N PRO A 28 8.98 -3.91 19.38
CA PRO A 28 8.52 -2.66 18.80
C PRO A 28 8.55 -1.53 19.82
N VAL A 29 8.90 -0.34 19.34
CA VAL A 29 8.80 0.89 20.17
C VAL A 29 7.35 1.37 20.22
N GLN A 30 6.58 1.14 19.14
CA GLN A 30 5.16 1.47 19.07
C GLN A 30 4.33 0.43 19.84
N ASP A 31 3.34 0.90 20.61
CA ASP A 31 2.39 0.06 21.35
C ASP A 31 0.97 0.62 21.23
N PRO A 32 0.05 -0.03 20.50
CA PRO A 32 0.27 -1.25 19.70
C PRO A 32 1.08 -1.01 18.40
N MET A 33 1.85 -1.99 18.01
CA MET A 33 2.51 -1.99 16.69
C MET A 33 1.47 -2.22 15.59
N PRO A 34 1.30 -1.29 14.62
CA PRO A 34 0.31 -1.46 13.56
C PRO A 34 0.63 -2.63 12.64
N LEU A 35 -0.39 -3.43 12.31
CA LEU A 35 -0.28 -4.57 11.39
C LEU A 35 -0.90 -4.21 10.04
N MET A 36 -0.06 -4.08 9.01
CA MET A 36 -0.50 -3.91 7.63
C MET A 36 -0.70 -5.27 6.96
N ILE A 37 -1.88 -5.49 6.38
CA ILE A 37 -2.18 -6.68 5.59
C ILE A 37 -2.31 -6.28 4.12
N ALA A 38 -1.33 -6.75 3.31
CA ALA A 38 -1.24 -6.41 1.91
C ALA A 38 -1.92 -7.44 1.00
N GLY A 39 -2.52 -6.94 -0.08
CA GLY A 39 -3.09 -7.72 -1.17
C GLY A 39 -4.59 -7.53 -1.36
N GLY A 40 -5.05 -7.70 -2.60
CA GLY A 40 -6.44 -7.48 -3.03
C GLY A 40 -7.30 -8.75 -3.11
N GLY A 41 -6.89 -9.85 -2.48
CA GLY A 41 -7.64 -11.12 -2.51
C GLY A 41 -8.97 -11.03 -1.75
N GLU A 42 -10.08 -11.04 -2.49
CA GLU A 42 -11.42 -10.69 -1.99
C GLU A 42 -11.94 -11.60 -0.87
N LYS A 43 -11.71 -12.92 -0.99
CA LYS A 43 -12.29 -13.89 -0.07
C LYS A 43 -11.50 -14.08 1.23
N ARG A 44 -10.15 -14.01 1.16
CA ARG A 44 -9.28 -14.33 2.30
C ARG A 44 -8.52 -13.11 2.79
N THR A 45 -7.77 -12.43 1.90
CA THR A 45 -6.89 -11.32 2.29
C THR A 45 -7.70 -10.18 2.88
N LEU A 46 -8.75 -9.71 2.19
CA LEU A 46 -9.59 -8.61 2.68
C LEU A 46 -10.37 -8.98 3.95
N ARG A 47 -10.81 -10.25 4.08
CA ARG A 47 -11.39 -10.72 5.33
C ARG A 47 -10.37 -10.74 6.47
N THR A 48 -9.13 -11.14 6.20
CA THR A 48 -8.07 -11.14 7.20
C THR A 48 -7.72 -9.71 7.62
N ALA A 49 -7.69 -8.77 6.67
CA ALA A 49 -7.50 -7.34 6.94
C ALA A 49 -8.63 -6.79 7.82
N ALA A 50 -9.89 -7.07 7.51
CA ALA A 50 -11.05 -6.66 8.30
C ALA A 50 -10.99 -7.18 9.74
N ARG A 51 -10.52 -8.43 9.93
CA ARG A 51 -10.46 -9.06 11.25
C ARG A 51 -9.28 -8.64 12.10
N ASN A 52 -8.10 -8.45 11.52
CA ASN A 52 -6.84 -8.39 12.26
C ASN A 52 -5.93 -7.23 11.88
N GLY A 53 -6.18 -6.56 10.74
CA GLY A 53 -5.32 -5.50 10.23
C GLY A 53 -5.65 -4.15 10.86
N ASP A 54 -4.63 -3.34 11.08
CA ASP A 54 -4.75 -1.93 11.42
C ASP A 54 -4.62 -1.09 10.14
N MET A 55 -4.03 -1.70 9.10
CA MET A 55 -3.90 -1.13 7.76
C MET A 55 -4.14 -2.20 6.71
N THR A 56 -4.63 -1.81 5.53
CA THR A 56 -4.63 -2.66 4.34
C THR A 56 -3.86 -1.99 3.22
N ASN A 57 -3.15 -2.78 2.40
CA ASN A 57 -2.40 -2.26 1.27
C ASN A 57 -2.88 -2.86 -0.04
N TYR A 58 -3.33 -2.00 -0.94
CA TYR A 58 -3.55 -2.37 -2.33
C TYR A 58 -2.39 -1.85 -3.16
N SER A 59 -1.80 -2.71 -3.99
CA SER A 59 -0.70 -2.32 -4.86
C SER A 59 -1.19 -1.61 -6.12
N ALA A 60 -0.29 -0.95 -6.83
CA ALA A 60 -0.55 -0.35 -8.14
C ALA A 60 -1.16 -1.32 -9.17
N TRP A 61 -1.03 -2.62 -8.95
CA TRP A 61 -1.65 -3.66 -9.75
C TRP A 61 -3.18 -3.71 -9.64
N THR A 62 -3.78 -3.06 -8.64
CA THR A 62 -5.24 -2.90 -8.56
C THR A 62 -5.79 -1.97 -9.64
N GLY A 63 -4.91 -1.21 -10.30
CA GLY A 63 -5.22 -0.49 -11.54
C GLY A 63 -5.68 0.93 -11.32
N THR A 64 -6.97 1.19 -11.25
CA THR A 64 -7.55 2.53 -11.26
C THR A 64 -8.19 2.90 -9.92
N PRO A 65 -8.50 4.19 -9.67
CA PRO A 65 -9.27 4.62 -8.50
C PRO A 65 -10.58 3.85 -8.32
N GLU A 66 -11.29 3.53 -9.42
CA GLU A 66 -12.52 2.74 -9.38
C GLU A 66 -12.27 1.31 -8.91
N ALA A 67 -11.16 0.70 -9.35
CA ALA A 67 -10.76 -0.64 -8.88
C ALA A 67 -10.37 -0.63 -7.41
N PHE A 68 -9.71 0.43 -6.93
CA PHE A 68 -9.43 0.65 -5.50
C PHE A 68 -10.73 0.74 -4.71
N LYS A 69 -11.67 1.58 -5.14
CA LYS A 69 -12.99 1.73 -4.51
C LYS A 69 -13.75 0.41 -4.45
N ALA A 70 -13.78 -0.37 -5.55
CA ALA A 70 -14.42 -1.68 -5.57
C ALA A 70 -13.81 -2.65 -4.56
N LYS A 71 -12.48 -2.65 -4.37
CA LYS A 71 -11.83 -3.46 -3.33
C LYS A 71 -12.18 -3.00 -1.92
N THR A 72 -12.25 -1.69 -1.71
CA THR A 72 -12.67 -1.10 -0.44
C THR A 72 -14.10 -1.48 -0.10
N GLU A 73 -15.03 -1.48 -1.04
CA GLU A 73 -16.42 -1.94 -0.81
C GLU A 73 -16.49 -3.41 -0.34
N ILE A 74 -15.60 -4.27 -0.84
CA ILE A 74 -15.51 -5.66 -0.38
C ILE A 74 -14.93 -5.73 1.04
N LEU A 75 -13.93 -4.90 1.34
CA LEU A 75 -13.39 -4.78 2.70
C LEU A 75 -14.50 -4.37 3.69
N LEU A 76 -15.30 -3.34 3.36
CA LEU A 76 -16.41 -2.86 4.19
C LEU A 76 -17.41 -3.98 4.50
N LYS A 77 -17.78 -4.79 3.50
CA LYS A 77 -18.65 -5.96 3.71
C LYS A 77 -18.04 -7.02 4.64
N HIS A 78 -16.73 -7.15 4.66
CA HIS A 78 -16.06 -8.02 5.63
C HIS A 78 -16.03 -7.39 7.02
N CYS A 79 -15.81 -6.08 7.13
CA CYS A 79 -15.87 -5.37 8.41
C CYS A 79 -17.25 -5.52 9.07
N GLU A 80 -18.33 -5.36 8.31
CA GLU A 80 -19.69 -5.60 8.78
C GLU A 80 -19.86 -7.01 9.35
N LYS A 81 -19.37 -8.05 8.65
CA LYS A 81 -19.46 -9.44 9.10
C LYS A 81 -18.61 -9.75 10.33
N GLU A 82 -17.48 -9.07 10.48
CA GLU A 82 -16.57 -9.23 11.63
C GLU A 82 -16.92 -8.26 12.77
N ASN A 83 -18.01 -7.48 12.62
CA ASN A 83 -18.49 -6.46 13.57
C ASN A 83 -17.39 -5.47 13.98
N ARG A 84 -16.67 -4.97 12.98
CA ARG A 84 -15.56 -4.02 13.13
C ARG A 84 -15.85 -2.71 12.42
N ASP A 85 -15.50 -1.59 13.07
CA ASP A 85 -15.56 -0.28 12.44
C ASP A 85 -14.53 -0.20 11.30
N PRO A 86 -14.94 0.05 10.05
CA PRO A 86 -14.03 0.19 8.92
C PRO A 86 -13.12 1.43 9.00
N ASP A 87 -13.49 2.43 9.77
CA ASP A 87 -12.69 3.66 9.93
C ASP A 87 -11.46 3.43 10.81
N GLU A 88 -11.42 2.32 11.55
CA GLU A 88 -10.21 1.86 12.25
C GLU A 88 -9.13 1.31 11.31
N ILE A 89 -9.43 1.09 10.02
CA ILE A 89 -8.50 0.49 9.07
C ILE A 89 -8.01 1.54 8.07
N ILE A 90 -6.74 1.89 8.15
CA ILE A 90 -6.10 2.78 7.18
C ILE A 90 -5.97 2.07 5.84
N LYS A 91 -6.59 2.63 4.81
CA LYS A 91 -6.58 2.11 3.45
C LYS A 91 -5.42 2.72 2.67
N THR A 92 -4.40 1.90 2.39
CA THR A 92 -3.18 2.36 1.75
C THR A 92 -3.09 1.89 0.29
N TRP A 93 -2.45 2.69 -0.54
CA TRP A 93 -2.14 2.33 -1.92
C TRP A 93 -0.65 2.45 -2.19
N ALA A 94 -0.03 1.34 -2.61
CA ALA A 94 1.38 1.32 -2.98
C ALA A 94 1.52 1.47 -4.49
N ALA A 95 2.28 2.48 -4.94
CA ALA A 95 2.45 2.80 -6.35
C ALA A 95 3.91 3.07 -6.75
N PHE A 96 4.23 2.78 -8.00
CA PHE A 96 5.44 3.26 -8.65
C PHE A 96 5.22 4.70 -9.13
N VAL A 97 6.26 5.51 -9.05
CA VAL A 97 6.25 6.90 -9.53
C VAL A 97 7.29 7.06 -10.62
N PHE A 98 6.85 7.59 -11.74
CA PHE A 98 7.68 8.04 -12.85
C PHE A 98 7.31 9.50 -13.14
N ILE A 99 8.08 10.42 -12.59
CA ILE A 99 7.84 11.86 -12.69
C ILE A 99 8.94 12.56 -13.48
N ASP A 100 8.54 13.46 -14.34
CA ASP A 100 9.46 14.37 -15.06
C ASP A 100 8.71 15.66 -15.48
N GLU A 101 9.45 16.64 -16.04
CA GLU A 101 8.90 17.89 -16.58
C GLU A 101 7.92 17.65 -17.74
N SER A 102 8.03 16.52 -18.44
CA SER A 102 7.12 16.14 -19.53
C SER A 102 6.68 14.69 -19.44
N MET A 103 5.47 14.41 -19.97
CA MET A 103 4.92 13.06 -20.07
C MET A 103 5.83 12.14 -20.90
N GLU A 104 6.47 12.68 -21.95
CA GLU A 104 7.39 11.93 -22.81
C GLU A 104 8.59 11.40 -22.03
N LYS A 105 9.29 12.26 -21.28
CA LYS A 105 10.45 11.88 -20.46
C LYS A 105 10.03 10.91 -19.33
N ALA A 106 8.92 11.14 -18.67
CA ALA A 106 8.41 10.23 -17.65
C ALA A 106 8.11 8.83 -18.23
N THR A 107 7.52 8.78 -19.42
CA THR A 107 7.23 7.53 -20.14
C THR A 107 8.52 6.81 -20.57
N GLU A 108 9.52 7.55 -21.03
CA GLU A 108 10.83 6.99 -21.38
C GLU A 108 11.50 6.34 -20.17
N LYS A 109 11.51 7.01 -19.02
CA LYS A 109 11.99 6.44 -17.74
C LYS A 109 11.28 5.14 -17.38
N MET A 110 9.95 5.13 -17.48
CA MET A 110 9.14 3.94 -17.20
C MET A 110 9.49 2.79 -18.15
N ASN A 111 9.55 3.06 -19.45
CA ASN A 111 9.86 2.04 -20.47
C ASN A 111 11.25 1.47 -20.25
N LYS A 112 12.25 2.31 -20.01
CA LYS A 112 13.62 1.89 -19.69
C LYS A 112 13.67 1.02 -18.43
N ARG A 113 12.93 1.38 -17.39
CA ARG A 113 12.89 0.61 -16.12
C ARG A 113 12.29 -0.78 -16.29
N PHE A 114 11.30 -0.91 -17.17
CA PHE A 114 10.59 -2.16 -17.42
C PHE A 114 11.02 -2.87 -18.72
N GLU A 115 12.10 -2.44 -19.35
CA GLU A 115 12.65 -3.08 -20.53
C GLU A 115 12.97 -4.56 -20.26
N GLY A 116 12.49 -5.44 -21.12
CA GLY A 116 12.64 -6.90 -20.96
C GLY A 116 11.77 -7.55 -19.88
N ILE A 117 10.95 -6.78 -19.16
CA ILE A 117 10.05 -7.32 -18.14
C ILE A 117 8.67 -7.58 -18.76
N THR A 118 8.33 -8.84 -19.00
CA THR A 118 7.09 -9.25 -19.69
C THR A 118 5.90 -9.43 -18.76
N TRP A 119 6.12 -9.60 -17.46
CA TRP A 119 5.07 -9.86 -16.47
C TRP A 119 4.42 -8.59 -15.88
N THR A 120 4.97 -7.42 -16.19
CA THR A 120 4.38 -6.14 -15.80
C THR A 120 3.68 -5.48 -16.97
N LYS A 121 2.54 -4.83 -16.70
CA LYS A 121 1.91 -3.94 -17.69
C LYS A 121 2.34 -2.51 -17.39
N PRO A 122 3.02 -1.81 -18.30
CA PRO A 122 3.30 -0.37 -18.16
C PRO A 122 2.00 0.42 -17.92
N GLY A 123 2.07 1.51 -17.18
CA GLY A 123 0.93 2.40 -16.94
C GLY A 123 0.16 2.16 -15.64
N LYS A 124 0.68 1.31 -14.75
CA LYS A 124 0.13 1.15 -13.40
C LYS A 124 0.99 1.87 -12.39
N GLY A 125 0.48 2.96 -11.87
CA GLY A 125 1.18 3.84 -10.93
C GLY A 125 0.92 5.30 -11.25
N LEU A 126 1.75 6.18 -10.70
CA LEU A 126 1.75 7.61 -10.99
C LEU A 126 2.79 7.88 -12.09
N LEU A 127 2.32 8.34 -13.24
CA LEU A 127 3.14 8.58 -14.41
C LEU A 127 2.83 9.95 -15.01
N GLY A 128 3.84 10.81 -15.13
CA GLY A 128 3.69 12.06 -15.88
C GLY A 128 4.37 13.26 -15.27
N THR A 129 3.79 14.41 -15.54
CA THR A 129 4.23 15.69 -14.98
C THR A 129 3.73 15.87 -13.54
N PRO A 130 4.34 16.77 -12.75
CA PRO A 130 3.85 17.08 -11.41
C PRO A 130 2.35 17.39 -11.37
N GLU A 131 1.85 18.18 -12.29
CA GLU A 131 0.44 18.53 -12.36
C GLU A 131 -0.47 17.33 -12.65
N SER A 132 -0.12 16.47 -13.61
CA SER A 132 -0.91 15.27 -13.93
C SER A 132 -0.91 14.27 -12.77
N ILE A 133 0.22 14.11 -12.10
CA ILE A 133 0.35 13.22 -10.92
C ILE A 133 -0.48 13.75 -9.76
N ARG A 134 -0.49 15.07 -9.52
CA ARG A 134 -1.32 15.69 -8.48
C ARG A 134 -2.81 15.40 -8.73
N GLN A 135 -3.26 15.55 -9.98
CA GLN A 135 -4.64 15.24 -10.35
C GLN A 135 -4.99 13.76 -10.14
N ASP A 136 -4.05 12.85 -10.44
CA ASP A 136 -4.27 11.43 -10.19
C ASP A 136 -4.30 11.11 -8.69
N ILE A 137 -3.45 11.73 -7.88
CA ILE A 137 -3.49 11.59 -6.41
C ILE A 137 -4.87 12.00 -5.87
N TYR A 138 -5.43 13.14 -6.31
CA TYR A 138 -6.77 13.56 -5.88
C TYR A 138 -7.84 12.52 -6.25
N LYS A 139 -7.80 11.92 -7.44
CA LYS A 139 -8.74 10.85 -7.82
C LYS A 139 -8.64 9.64 -6.89
N TYR A 140 -7.43 9.28 -6.44
CA TYR A 140 -7.26 8.19 -5.49
C TYR A 140 -7.68 8.58 -4.08
N MET A 141 -7.47 9.83 -3.65
CA MET A 141 -8.00 10.34 -2.39
C MET A 141 -9.54 10.30 -2.38
N ASP A 142 -10.17 10.75 -3.46
CA ASP A 142 -11.63 10.67 -3.64
C ASP A 142 -12.15 9.22 -3.68
N ALA A 143 -11.32 8.27 -4.10
CA ALA A 143 -11.62 6.84 -4.04
C ALA A 143 -11.44 6.23 -2.65
N GLY A 144 -10.93 6.99 -1.68
CA GLY A 144 -10.77 6.59 -0.29
C GLY A 144 -9.38 6.06 0.09
N VAL A 145 -8.32 6.49 -0.60
CA VAL A 145 -6.94 6.24 -0.16
C VAL A 145 -6.58 7.17 0.99
N ASP A 146 -6.25 6.60 2.14
CA ASP A 146 -5.83 7.35 3.32
C ASP A 146 -4.32 7.60 3.35
N LEU A 147 -3.52 6.69 2.79
CA LEU A 147 -2.05 6.77 2.79
C LEU A 147 -1.44 6.21 1.49
N PHE A 148 -0.55 6.99 0.89
CA PHE A 148 0.21 6.61 -0.29
C PHE A 148 1.60 6.08 0.10
N ILE A 149 1.98 4.91 -0.44
CA ILE A 149 3.31 4.33 -0.31
C ILE A 149 3.96 4.38 -1.69
N LEU A 150 4.88 5.31 -1.89
CA LEU A 150 5.40 5.64 -3.21
C LEU A 150 6.83 5.16 -3.40
N SER A 151 7.09 4.51 -4.55
CA SER A 151 8.41 4.05 -4.97
C SER A 151 8.84 4.77 -6.23
N PHE A 152 9.87 5.61 -6.15
CA PHE A 152 10.44 6.34 -7.28
C PHE A 152 11.40 5.44 -8.04
N LEU A 153 11.09 5.10 -9.28
CA LEU A 153 11.80 4.10 -10.07
C LEU A 153 12.40 4.63 -11.39
N GLY A 154 12.35 5.92 -11.63
CA GLY A 154 12.85 6.52 -12.87
C GLY A 154 14.39 6.56 -13.00
N GLY A 155 15.12 6.14 -11.97
CA GLY A 155 16.59 6.02 -11.99
C GLY A 155 17.33 7.11 -11.23
N GLU A 156 16.69 8.25 -10.97
CA GLU A 156 17.24 9.37 -10.18
C GLU A 156 16.34 9.68 -8.98
N TRP A 157 16.10 8.66 -8.15
CA TRP A 157 15.10 8.68 -7.08
C TRP A 157 15.16 9.90 -6.15
N ASN A 158 16.36 10.43 -5.84
CA ASN A 158 16.50 11.64 -5.03
C ASN A 158 15.92 12.87 -5.74
N LYS A 159 16.22 13.06 -7.03
CA LYS A 159 15.69 14.19 -7.81
C LYS A 159 14.19 14.06 -8.01
N GLU A 160 13.73 12.85 -8.29
CA GLU A 160 12.31 12.56 -8.49
C GLU A 160 11.49 12.80 -7.20
N ALA A 161 12.02 12.36 -6.05
CA ALA A 161 11.39 12.61 -4.76
C ALA A 161 11.39 14.10 -4.39
N THR A 162 12.47 14.83 -4.71
CA THR A 162 12.53 16.28 -4.50
C THR A 162 11.52 16.99 -5.38
N LEU A 163 11.49 16.68 -6.68
CA LEU A 163 10.51 17.25 -7.62
C LEU A 163 9.08 16.97 -7.17
N PHE A 164 8.80 15.73 -6.74
CA PHE A 164 7.50 15.35 -6.21
C PHE A 164 7.13 16.16 -4.96
N LYS A 165 8.05 16.29 -4.02
CA LYS A 165 7.83 17.07 -2.79
C LYS A 165 7.52 18.53 -3.11
N GLU A 166 8.34 19.17 -3.94
CA GLU A 166 8.25 20.59 -4.22
C GLU A 166 7.04 20.94 -5.09
N GLU A 167 6.78 20.14 -6.14
CA GLU A 167 5.79 20.47 -7.15
C GLU A 167 4.46 19.72 -7.02
N VAL A 168 4.40 18.62 -6.28
CA VAL A 168 3.16 17.87 -6.08
C VAL A 168 2.55 18.08 -4.70
N ILE A 169 3.40 18.08 -3.64
CA ILE A 169 2.90 18.17 -2.26
C ILE A 169 2.81 19.62 -1.78
N SER A 170 3.81 20.46 -2.09
CA SER A 170 3.95 21.82 -1.49
C SER A 170 3.16 22.89 -2.22
N ASN A 171 2.63 22.63 -3.39
CA ASN A 171 1.78 23.52 -4.19
C ASN A 171 0.33 23.00 -4.19
#